data_103361e4fda1b0979e8ec737f845d808
#
_entry.id   103361e4fda1b0979e8ec737f845d808
#
_cell.length_a   1.000
_cell.length_b   1.000
_cell.length_c   1.000
_cell.angle_alpha   90.00
_cell.angle_beta   90.00
_cell.angle_gamma   90.00
#
_symmetry.space_group_name_H-M   'P 1'
#
loop_
_entity.id
_entity.type
_entity.pdbx_description
1 polymer ?
#
loop_
_entity_poly.entity_id
_entity_poly.type
_entity_poly.pdbx_seq_one_letter_code
_entity_poly.pdbx_strand_id
1 'polypeptide(L)'
;MQPVRRSRQFTGTALTAVLLLLGSLTACAGDGKAFSLSAPEIFYAPVNGGKKVFPLRVDGPGSSTPGARRLTVDVEAGSEGAVRLRDDSANCRGGATHIVCEGPAARLIGLTTDAFATLAARGSKPGDSGYVRLTYVLTDGRKLTARTRVVVGEPVLELLTPAPDEGVRPGAEVTAPVVVRNAGDVPVRGLALVVNAGDLQFVQRYANCRYPELQHGSQAVCGFPDVRIAPGRSVTVRPGLRLRASRTTMYGSFDRMVWPLKAGPGPNQSFSEGGGHGDGPVLRAEATKTPSGTFTEAGDFVDVLLATGADYEVSGADLHGDPGDTRRIRLTVRNNGPGDPGSSTRLVFAPPTGTTVLKEPMTEIDDGEYEPYCDHDGATYTCDVRRLAPGTSRTFGFTLRLGGPATGGVRLEDKRPGPSGPRDRSGRHDPDASNDEAAVDVTG
;
A
#
# COMPACT_ATOMS: atom_id res chain seq x y z
N MET A 1 -20.43 -52.66 35.85
CA MET A 1 -19.75 -53.09 37.12
C MET A 1 -19.08 -51.82 37.68
N GLN A 2 -19.73 -51.24 38.70
CA GLN A 2 -19.05 -50.30 39.64
C GLN A 2 -18.32 -51.13 40.69
N PRO A 3 -17.34 -50.54 41.40
CA PRO A 3 -17.62 -49.93 42.71
C PRO A 3 -16.76 -48.64 42.93
N VAL A 4 -17.31 -47.60 43.51
CA VAL A 4 -17.61 -47.22 44.91
C VAL A 4 -16.40 -46.75 45.76
N ARG A 5 -16.46 -45.44 46.10
CA ARG A 5 -16.12 -44.70 47.32
C ARG A 5 -14.73 -44.78 47.98
N ARG A 6 -14.21 -43.59 48.30
CA ARG A 6 -14.06 -43.13 49.71
C ARG A 6 -13.78 -41.63 49.84
N SER A 7 -14.65 -40.97 50.61
CA SER A 7 -14.51 -39.64 51.20
C SER A 7 -13.49 -39.63 52.33
N ARG A 8 -12.73 -38.57 52.51
CA ARG A 8 -12.17 -38.16 53.80
C ARG A 8 -12.45 -36.69 54.03
N GLN A 9 -13.31 -36.44 55.00
CA GLN A 9 -13.45 -35.15 55.69
C GLN A 9 -12.22 -34.95 56.61
N PHE A 10 -11.71 -33.74 56.64
CA PHE A 10 -10.96 -33.24 57.78
C PHE A 10 -11.49 -31.84 58.14
N THR A 11 -12.00 -31.81 59.35
CA THR A 11 -12.44 -30.67 60.15
C THR A 11 -11.21 -29.88 60.67
N GLY A 12 -11.32 -28.58 60.74
CA GLY A 12 -10.55 -27.87 61.73
C GLY A 12 -10.21 -26.42 61.46
N THR A 13 -10.83 -25.61 62.25
CA THR A 13 -10.47 -24.34 62.90
C THR A 13 -10.62 -23.04 62.12
N ALA A 14 -11.58 -22.29 62.62
CA ALA A 14 -11.81 -20.86 62.39
C ALA A 14 -10.71 -20.01 62.98
N LEU A 15 -10.16 -19.12 62.18
CA LEU A 15 -9.40 -17.97 62.64
C LEU A 15 -10.00 -16.69 62.05
N THR A 16 -10.60 -15.92 62.94
CA THR A 16 -11.16 -14.58 62.68
C THR A 16 -10.03 -13.62 62.36
N ALA A 17 -9.92 -13.18 61.12
CA ALA A 17 -9.03 -12.06 60.74
C ALA A 17 -9.88 -10.86 60.37
N VAL A 18 -9.69 -9.80 61.10
CA VAL A 18 -10.28 -8.44 60.91
C VAL A 18 -9.81 -7.92 59.57
N LEU A 19 -10.69 -7.72 58.61
CA LEU A 19 -10.46 -7.03 57.35
C LEU A 19 -10.54 -5.52 57.58
N LEU A 20 -9.40 -4.86 57.63
CA LEU A 20 -9.26 -3.44 57.38
C LEU A 20 -9.55 -3.17 55.90
N LEU A 21 -10.69 -2.54 55.62
CA LEU A 21 -11.07 -1.99 54.33
C LEU A 21 -10.18 -0.77 54.02
N LEU A 22 -9.05 -1.02 53.40
CA LEU A 22 -8.30 -0.01 52.63
C LEU A 22 -8.95 0.09 51.25
N GLY A 23 -9.76 1.11 51.06
CA GLY A 23 -10.33 1.47 49.77
C GLY A 23 -9.23 1.79 48.78
N SER A 24 -8.93 0.81 47.93
CA SER A 24 -8.11 1.02 46.73
C SER A 24 -8.95 1.85 45.75
N LEU A 25 -8.73 3.16 45.70
CA LEU A 25 -9.05 3.97 44.53
C LEU A 25 -8.26 3.43 43.35
N THR A 26 -8.82 2.50 42.64
CA THR A 26 -8.37 2.18 41.27
C THR A 26 -8.72 3.40 40.44
N ALA A 27 -7.78 4.34 40.34
CA ALA A 27 -7.78 5.29 39.25
C ALA A 27 -7.77 4.46 37.96
N CYS A 28 -8.83 4.59 37.15
CA CYS A 28 -8.83 4.20 35.75
C CYS A 28 -7.71 4.99 35.08
N ALA A 29 -6.50 4.44 35.01
CA ALA A 29 -5.47 4.88 34.10
C ALA A 29 -6.00 4.50 32.71
N GLY A 30 -6.69 5.44 32.06
CA GLY A 30 -6.93 5.35 30.64
C GLY A 30 -5.58 5.18 29.96
N ASP A 31 -5.47 4.22 29.06
CA ASP A 31 -4.33 4.02 28.13
C ASP A 31 -4.20 5.23 27.17
N GLY A 32 -4.02 6.41 27.70
CA GLY A 32 -3.70 7.61 26.95
C GLY A 32 -2.24 7.50 26.48
N LYS A 33 -2.01 7.03 25.25
CA LYS A 33 -0.69 7.15 24.63
C LYS A 33 -0.19 8.58 24.80
N ALA A 34 0.89 8.77 25.51
CA ALA A 34 1.50 10.07 25.67
C ALA A 34 2.04 10.54 24.31
N PHE A 35 2.05 11.86 24.07
CA PHE A 35 2.73 12.40 22.89
C PHE A 35 4.23 12.03 22.92
N SER A 36 4.76 11.64 21.74
CA SER A 36 6.19 11.37 21.53
C SER A 36 6.69 12.05 20.27
N LEU A 37 7.97 12.41 20.25
CA LEU A 37 8.65 12.94 19.07
C LEU A 37 9.43 11.81 18.42
N SER A 38 9.09 11.47 17.19
CA SER A 38 9.74 10.46 16.39
C SER A 38 10.66 11.10 15.35
N ALA A 39 11.90 10.66 15.32
CA ALA A 39 12.93 11.03 14.34
C ALA A 39 13.72 9.78 13.96
N PRO A 40 14.37 9.75 12.77
CA PRO A 40 15.18 8.60 12.37
C PRO A 40 16.35 8.41 13.35
N GLU A 41 16.72 7.16 13.65
CA GLU A 41 17.93 6.90 14.42
C GLU A 41 19.18 7.35 13.66
N ILE A 42 19.16 7.24 12.31
CA ILE A 42 20.23 7.66 11.42
C ILE A 42 19.65 8.51 10.29
N PHE A 43 20.21 9.68 10.09
CA PHE A 43 19.97 10.53 8.93
C PHE A 43 21.23 10.61 8.08
N TYR A 44 21.10 10.45 6.77
CA TYR A 44 22.20 10.54 5.83
C TYR A 44 22.21 11.90 5.14
N ALA A 45 23.28 12.67 5.33
CA ALA A 45 23.47 13.98 4.74
C ALA A 45 24.36 13.89 3.50
N PRO A 46 23.88 14.28 2.30
CA PRO A 46 24.68 14.20 1.08
C PRO A 46 26.00 14.99 1.19
N VAL A 47 27.10 14.42 0.71
CA VAL A 47 28.45 15.05 0.77
C VAL A 47 28.48 16.38 0.02
N ASN A 48 27.75 16.48 -1.09
CA ASN A 48 27.66 17.69 -1.92
C ASN A 48 26.86 18.82 -1.28
N GLY A 49 26.37 18.64 -0.05
CA GLY A 49 25.55 19.62 0.65
C GLY A 49 24.13 19.78 0.11
N GLY A 50 23.66 18.80 -0.68
CA GLY A 50 22.28 18.72 -1.13
C GLY A 50 21.30 18.70 0.04
N LYS A 51 20.16 19.38 -0.11
CA LYS A 51 19.08 19.34 0.88
C LYS A 51 18.35 18.00 0.78
N LYS A 52 18.15 17.37 1.92
CA LYS A 52 17.27 16.23 2.08
C LYS A 52 16.26 16.52 3.18
N VAL A 53 15.01 16.19 2.95
CA VAL A 53 13.95 16.38 3.96
C VAL A 53 14.27 15.54 5.18
N PHE A 54 14.21 16.18 6.36
CA PHE A 54 14.43 15.49 7.64
C PHE A 54 13.09 14.94 8.12
N PRO A 55 12.92 13.59 8.20
CA PRO A 55 11.67 13.00 8.62
C PRO A 55 11.48 13.19 10.13
N LEU A 56 10.47 13.96 10.51
CA LEU A 56 10.14 14.27 11.88
C LEU A 56 8.63 14.18 12.07
N ARG A 57 8.19 13.43 13.11
CA ARG A 57 6.78 13.21 13.39
C ARG A 57 6.50 13.34 14.87
N VAL A 58 5.33 13.86 15.22
CA VAL A 58 4.78 13.80 16.57
C VAL A 58 3.67 12.78 16.59
N ASP A 59 3.84 11.74 17.39
CA ASP A 59 2.85 10.71 17.62
C ASP A 59 2.08 11.02 18.90
N GLY A 60 0.77 10.78 18.92
CA GLY A 60 -0.07 11.06 20.06
C GLY A 60 -1.41 10.35 20.03
N PRO A 61 -2.25 10.52 21.04
CA PRO A 61 -3.57 9.91 21.11
C PRO A 61 -4.52 10.56 20.10
N GLY A 62 -5.19 9.74 19.31
CA GLY A 62 -6.21 10.18 18.34
C GLY A 62 -5.63 10.95 17.14
N SER A 63 -6.51 11.59 16.37
CA SER A 63 -6.16 12.41 15.20
C SER A 63 -5.77 13.86 15.54
N SER A 64 -5.71 14.21 16.83
CA SER A 64 -5.39 15.58 17.25
C SER A 64 -3.90 15.85 17.16
N THR A 65 -3.51 16.76 16.25
CA THR A 65 -2.16 17.32 16.22
C THR A 65 -1.97 18.21 17.45
N PRO A 66 -0.98 17.92 18.32
CA PRO A 66 -0.74 18.77 19.48
C PRO A 66 -0.29 20.16 19.01
N GLY A 67 -0.83 21.19 19.65
CA GLY A 67 -0.33 22.54 19.42
C GLY A 67 1.15 22.65 19.80
N ALA A 68 1.97 23.25 18.94
CA ALA A 68 3.38 23.49 19.18
C ALA A 68 3.67 24.96 19.45
N ARG A 69 4.62 25.21 20.32
CA ARG A 69 5.18 26.55 20.57
C ARG A 69 6.50 26.73 19.85
N ARG A 70 7.36 25.70 19.89
CA ARG A 70 8.76 25.83 19.45
C ARG A 70 9.35 24.47 19.09
N LEU A 71 10.11 24.44 18.01
CA LEU A 71 11.05 23.38 17.69
C LEU A 71 12.47 23.94 17.79
N THR A 72 13.35 23.28 18.56
CA THR A 72 14.77 23.60 18.63
C THR A 72 15.57 22.43 18.07
N VAL A 73 16.55 22.72 17.22
CA VAL A 73 17.46 21.75 16.62
C VAL A 73 18.89 22.16 16.98
N ASP A 74 19.60 21.29 17.67
CA ASP A 74 20.96 21.51 18.16
C ASP A 74 21.93 20.48 17.58
N VAL A 75 23.07 20.91 17.04
CA VAL A 75 24.21 20.02 16.79
C VAL A 75 24.91 19.79 18.13
N GLU A 76 25.08 18.53 18.53
CA GLU A 76 25.72 18.20 19.79
C GLU A 76 27.21 18.51 19.73
N ALA A 77 27.78 18.88 20.88
CA ALA A 77 29.20 19.22 21.01
C ALA A 77 30.12 18.11 20.46
N GLY A 78 31.11 18.49 19.68
CA GLY A 78 32.03 17.57 18.99
C GLY A 78 31.48 17.01 17.65
N SER A 79 30.29 17.42 17.24
CA SER A 79 29.67 16.98 15.96
C SER A 79 29.81 18.03 14.83
N GLU A 80 30.32 19.22 15.13
CA GLU A 80 30.35 20.38 14.22
C GLU A 80 31.29 20.16 13.02
N GLY A 81 32.28 19.29 13.15
CA GLY A 81 33.18 18.89 12.06
C GLY A 81 32.49 18.00 10.99
N ALA A 82 31.38 17.34 11.36
CA ALA A 82 30.64 16.48 10.44
C ALA A 82 29.30 17.08 10.00
N VAL A 83 28.62 17.83 10.88
CA VAL A 83 27.22 18.25 10.70
C VAL A 83 27.08 19.76 10.86
N ARG A 84 26.28 20.35 10.00
CA ARG A 84 25.81 21.73 10.13
C ARG A 84 24.32 21.85 9.85
N LEU A 85 23.70 22.86 10.40
CA LEU A 85 22.30 23.19 10.16
C LEU A 85 22.17 24.38 9.19
N ARG A 86 21.01 24.50 8.58
CA ARG A 86 20.59 25.69 7.82
C ARG A 86 19.09 25.87 8.06
N ASP A 87 18.69 27.09 8.35
CA ASP A 87 17.28 27.51 8.36
C ASP A 87 16.78 27.68 6.93
N ASP A 88 15.65 27.04 6.65
CA ASP A 88 15.01 27.07 5.32
C ASP A 88 13.62 27.71 5.36
N SER A 89 13.21 28.27 6.51
CA SER A 89 11.91 28.88 6.74
C SER A 89 12.06 30.26 7.39
N ALA A 90 11.27 31.22 6.95
CA ALA A 90 11.24 32.57 7.54
C ALA A 90 10.85 32.58 9.04
N ASN A 91 10.23 31.53 9.54
CA ASN A 91 9.87 31.35 10.95
C ASN A 91 10.93 30.60 11.75
N CYS A 92 12.02 30.21 11.12
CA CYS A 92 13.19 29.62 11.77
C CYS A 92 14.34 30.61 11.75
N ARG A 93 15.14 30.62 12.82
CA ARG A 93 16.33 31.48 12.93
C ARG A 93 17.41 30.75 13.70
N GLY A 94 18.63 30.98 13.31
CA GLY A 94 19.78 30.38 13.97
C GLY A 94 21.01 30.36 13.08
N GLY A 95 21.94 29.49 13.43
CA GLY A 95 23.21 29.32 12.74
C GLY A 95 23.50 27.85 12.45
N ALA A 96 24.77 27.59 12.13
CA ALA A 96 25.19 26.26 11.70
C ALA A 96 25.07 25.16 12.77
N THR A 97 24.92 25.52 14.03
CA THR A 97 24.87 24.55 15.15
C THR A 97 23.58 24.61 15.96
N HIS A 98 22.76 25.65 15.75
CA HIS A 98 21.56 25.86 16.55
C HIS A 98 20.50 26.56 15.72
N ILE A 99 19.26 26.01 15.66
CA ILE A 99 18.11 26.59 15.00
C ILE A 99 16.91 26.54 15.94
N VAL A 100 16.13 27.63 15.95
CA VAL A 100 14.84 27.72 16.63
C VAL A 100 13.77 28.06 15.61
N CYS A 101 12.73 27.25 15.54
CA CYS A 101 11.53 27.48 14.73
C CYS A 101 10.32 27.76 15.64
N GLU A 102 9.54 28.78 15.30
CA GLU A 102 8.34 29.20 16.02
C GLU A 102 7.15 29.33 15.06
N GLY A 103 5.94 29.47 15.59
CA GLY A 103 4.75 29.64 14.79
C GLY A 103 4.42 28.45 13.88
N PRO A 104 4.01 28.68 12.62
CA PRO A 104 3.65 27.61 11.69
C PRO A 104 4.76 26.60 11.43
N ALA A 105 6.02 27.04 11.40
CA ALA A 105 7.18 26.16 11.17
C ALA A 105 7.49 25.24 12.35
N ALA A 106 6.97 25.53 13.54
CA ALA A 106 7.05 24.61 14.68
C ALA A 106 5.95 23.55 14.64
N ARG A 107 4.94 23.67 13.79
CA ARG A 107 3.85 22.69 13.66
C ARG A 107 4.31 21.58 12.73
N LEU A 108 4.59 20.43 13.32
CA LEU A 108 4.94 19.22 12.56
C LEU A 108 3.65 18.54 12.13
N ILE A 109 3.21 18.82 10.90
CA ILE A 109 2.07 18.18 10.27
C ILE A 109 2.60 17.16 9.26
N GLY A 110 2.33 15.89 9.51
CA GLY A 110 2.78 14.81 8.64
C GLY A 110 4.14 14.22 9.03
N LEU A 111 4.80 13.58 8.07
CA LEU A 111 6.00 12.76 8.28
C LEU A 111 7.33 13.50 8.04
N THR A 112 7.28 14.75 7.56
CA THR A 112 8.48 15.47 7.13
C THR A 112 8.40 16.94 7.49
N THR A 113 9.56 17.58 7.64
CA THR A 113 9.64 19.03 7.80
C THR A 113 10.68 19.64 6.85
N ASP A 114 10.30 20.75 6.22
CA ASP A 114 11.16 21.59 5.38
C ASP A 114 11.69 22.81 6.12
N ALA A 115 11.37 22.95 7.40
CA ALA A 115 11.68 24.15 8.18
C ALA A 115 13.18 24.39 8.35
N PHE A 116 13.97 23.31 8.33
CA PHE A 116 15.42 23.35 8.42
C PHE A 116 16.06 22.25 7.58
N ALA A 117 17.34 22.38 7.29
CA ALA A 117 18.14 21.34 6.67
C ALA A 117 19.29 20.91 7.57
N THR A 118 19.51 19.60 7.64
CA THR A 118 20.68 18.98 8.25
C THR A 118 21.65 18.60 7.13
N LEU A 119 22.83 19.20 7.11
CA LEU A 119 23.77 19.15 6.01
C LEU A 119 25.14 18.64 6.48
N ALA A 120 25.93 18.11 5.56
CA ALA A 120 27.34 17.85 5.76
C ALA A 120 28.10 19.15 6.05
N ALA A 121 28.98 19.14 7.04
CA ALA A 121 29.87 20.26 7.33
C ALA A 121 30.91 20.42 6.21
N ARG A 122 31.42 21.64 6.03
CA ARG A 122 32.44 21.89 5.00
C ARG A 122 33.72 21.09 5.30
N GLY A 123 34.16 20.29 4.33
CA GLY A 123 35.38 19.47 4.45
C GLY A 123 35.18 18.12 5.10
N SER A 124 33.96 17.77 5.51
CA SER A 124 33.64 16.41 5.98
C SER A 124 33.70 15.40 4.84
N LYS A 125 33.93 14.13 5.16
CA LYS A 125 34.10 13.02 4.23
C LYS A 125 33.00 11.97 4.41
N PRO A 126 32.72 11.13 3.39
CA PRO A 126 31.82 10.01 3.55
C PRO A 126 32.18 9.14 4.76
N GLY A 127 31.19 8.89 5.63
CA GLY A 127 31.34 8.14 6.86
C GLY A 127 31.60 8.98 8.11
N ASP A 128 31.98 10.25 8.00
CA ASP A 128 32.00 11.17 9.14
C ASP A 128 30.61 11.27 9.75
N SER A 129 30.53 11.47 11.04
CA SER A 129 29.21 11.51 11.68
C SER A 129 29.20 12.37 12.93
N GLY A 130 28.03 12.91 13.22
CA GLY A 130 27.74 13.67 14.42
C GLY A 130 26.31 13.42 14.88
N TYR A 131 25.87 14.18 15.87
CA TYR A 131 24.52 14.04 16.42
C TYR A 131 23.78 15.38 16.39
N VAL A 132 22.49 15.30 16.11
CA VAL A 132 21.55 16.40 16.31
C VAL A 132 20.54 16.01 17.38
N ARG A 133 20.22 16.97 18.23
CA ARG A 133 19.17 16.88 19.23
C ARG A 133 18.01 17.76 18.83
N LEU A 134 16.80 17.21 18.86
CA LEU A 134 15.57 17.90 18.58
C LEU A 134 14.78 18.05 19.89
N THR A 135 14.30 19.25 20.16
CA THR A 135 13.43 19.54 21.30
C THR A 135 12.17 20.23 20.80
N TYR A 136 11.04 19.57 21.00
CA TYR A 136 9.73 20.05 20.61
C TYR A 136 8.93 20.43 21.85
N VAL A 137 8.55 21.72 21.96
CA VAL A 137 7.81 22.24 23.10
C VAL A 137 6.36 22.39 22.72
N LEU A 138 5.50 21.66 23.42
CA LEU A 138 4.06 21.71 23.26
C LEU A 138 3.47 23.00 23.84
N THR A 139 2.23 23.34 23.46
CA THR A 139 1.52 24.54 24.00
C THR A 139 1.31 24.48 25.51
N ASP A 140 1.22 23.29 26.09
CA ASP A 140 1.13 23.07 27.54
C ASP A 140 2.47 23.12 28.27
N GLY A 141 3.55 23.38 27.57
CA GLY A 141 4.91 23.49 28.12
C GLY A 141 5.67 22.17 28.22
N ARG A 142 5.07 21.02 27.95
CA ARG A 142 5.77 19.74 27.90
C ARG A 142 6.81 19.75 26.79
N LYS A 143 7.94 19.07 27.05
CA LYS A 143 9.05 18.94 26.11
C LYS A 143 9.14 17.50 25.62
N LEU A 144 9.15 17.31 24.32
CA LEU A 144 9.45 16.05 23.66
C LEU A 144 10.84 16.17 23.05
N THR A 145 11.65 15.12 23.16
CA THR A 145 13.02 15.13 22.65
C THR A 145 13.29 13.93 21.77
N ALA A 146 14.06 14.14 20.73
CA ALA A 146 14.62 13.07 19.89
C ALA A 146 16.10 13.34 19.62
N ARG A 147 16.85 12.29 19.30
CA ARG A 147 18.26 12.35 18.97
C ARG A 147 18.50 11.55 17.71
N THR A 148 19.16 12.14 16.73
CA THR A 148 19.49 11.51 15.46
C THR A 148 21.00 11.51 15.23
N ARG A 149 21.55 10.37 14.84
CA ARG A 149 22.90 10.32 14.31
C ARG A 149 22.88 10.76 12.85
N VAL A 150 23.63 11.78 12.51
CA VAL A 150 23.82 12.22 11.13
C VAL A 150 25.11 11.62 10.59
N VAL A 151 25.03 10.94 9.47
CA VAL A 151 26.17 10.36 8.76
C VAL A 151 26.34 11.11 7.44
N VAL A 152 27.54 11.58 7.18
CA VAL A 152 27.91 12.24 5.92
C VAL A 152 28.03 11.19 4.81
N GLY A 153 27.40 11.44 3.67
CA GLY A 153 27.29 10.47 2.56
C GLY A 153 25.95 9.75 2.56
N GLU A 154 25.62 9.12 1.46
CA GLU A 154 24.35 8.42 1.29
C GLU A 154 24.55 6.96 0.87
N PRO A 155 23.86 6.02 1.54
CA PRO A 155 23.68 4.70 0.98
C PRO A 155 22.58 4.79 -0.10
N VAL A 156 22.89 4.40 -1.31
CA VAL A 156 21.91 4.30 -2.39
C VAL A 156 21.57 2.83 -2.57
N LEU A 157 20.39 2.45 -2.13
CA LEU A 157 19.91 1.08 -2.27
C LEU A 157 19.18 0.90 -3.59
N GLU A 158 19.58 -0.10 -4.33
CA GLU A 158 19.00 -0.48 -5.61
C GLU A 158 18.57 -1.93 -5.59
N LEU A 159 17.43 -2.23 -6.20
CA LEU A 159 16.90 -3.58 -6.41
C LEU A 159 17.20 -4.06 -7.81
N LEU A 160 17.66 -5.30 -7.94
CA LEU A 160 17.72 -5.98 -9.23
C LEU A 160 16.30 -6.21 -9.72
N THR A 161 15.96 -5.62 -10.85
CA THR A 161 14.66 -5.83 -11.51
C THR A 161 14.64 -7.22 -12.15
N PRO A 162 13.76 -8.14 -11.73
CA PRO A 162 13.63 -9.45 -12.36
C PRO A 162 12.92 -9.31 -13.71
N ALA A 163 13.07 -10.29 -14.54
CA ALA A 163 12.20 -10.43 -15.71
C ALA A 163 10.76 -10.68 -15.24
N PRO A 164 9.74 -10.20 -15.99
CA PRO A 164 8.36 -10.56 -15.73
C PRO A 164 8.15 -12.07 -15.78
N ASP A 165 7.32 -12.60 -14.87
CA ASP A 165 6.89 -14.00 -14.94
C ASP A 165 5.70 -14.11 -15.89
N GLU A 166 5.90 -14.78 -17.02
CA GLU A 166 4.89 -14.99 -18.06
C GLU A 166 4.45 -16.45 -18.13
N GLY A 167 3.19 -16.68 -18.50
CA GLY A 167 2.64 -18.03 -18.67
C GLY A 167 2.57 -18.85 -17.38
N VAL A 168 2.47 -18.18 -16.25
CA VAL A 168 2.34 -18.82 -14.93
C VAL A 168 1.00 -19.54 -14.85
N ARG A 169 0.98 -20.80 -14.42
CA ARG A 169 -0.27 -21.57 -14.29
C ARG A 169 -1.12 -21.01 -13.14
N PRO A 170 -2.46 -20.92 -13.29
CA PRO A 170 -3.35 -20.56 -12.20
C PRO A 170 -3.12 -21.43 -10.96
N GLY A 171 -3.01 -20.80 -9.80
CA GLY A 171 -2.71 -21.47 -8.54
C GLY A 171 -1.25 -21.87 -8.31
N ALA A 172 -0.37 -21.63 -9.27
CA ALA A 172 1.05 -21.90 -9.11
C ALA A 172 1.72 -20.88 -8.17
N GLU A 173 2.90 -21.26 -7.70
CA GLU A 173 3.75 -20.41 -6.90
C GLU A 173 4.78 -19.70 -7.77
N VAL A 174 4.96 -18.43 -7.50
CA VAL A 174 6.03 -17.60 -8.05
C VAL A 174 6.96 -17.16 -6.92
N THR A 175 8.21 -16.92 -7.24
CA THR A 175 9.17 -16.41 -6.26
C THR A 175 9.43 -14.94 -6.54
N ALA A 176 9.28 -14.09 -5.54
CA ALA A 176 9.75 -12.70 -5.59
C ALA A 176 11.23 -12.68 -5.19
N PRO A 177 12.17 -12.69 -6.14
CA PRO A 177 13.59 -12.65 -5.84
C PRO A 177 13.96 -11.25 -5.33
N VAL A 178 14.83 -11.17 -4.32
CA VAL A 178 15.29 -9.88 -3.78
C VAL A 178 16.80 -9.88 -3.76
N VAL A 179 17.40 -9.08 -4.63
CA VAL A 179 18.83 -8.75 -4.64
C VAL A 179 18.98 -7.26 -4.48
N VAL A 180 19.69 -6.85 -3.43
CA VAL A 180 19.89 -5.44 -3.09
C VAL A 180 21.36 -5.09 -3.26
N ARG A 181 21.64 -4.01 -3.99
CA ARG A 181 22.98 -3.42 -4.15
C ARG A 181 23.03 -2.09 -3.41
N ASN A 182 24.16 -1.78 -2.81
CA ASN A 182 24.45 -0.43 -2.33
C ASN A 182 25.34 0.28 -3.36
N ALA A 183 24.77 1.18 -4.14
CA ALA A 183 25.45 2.02 -5.11
C ALA A 183 25.98 3.33 -4.51
N GLY A 184 25.70 3.59 -3.23
CA GLY A 184 26.10 4.81 -2.53
C GLY A 184 27.55 4.79 -2.04
N ASP A 185 27.90 5.80 -1.26
CA ASP A 185 29.28 6.07 -0.80
C ASP A 185 29.52 5.68 0.68
N VAL A 186 28.46 5.31 1.41
CA VAL A 186 28.58 4.83 2.81
C VAL A 186 27.91 3.46 3.00
N PRO A 187 28.34 2.66 3.98
CA PRO A 187 27.74 1.36 4.24
C PRO A 187 26.30 1.48 4.75
N VAL A 188 25.41 0.63 4.24
CA VAL A 188 24.10 0.35 4.86
C VAL A 188 24.31 -0.44 6.15
N ARG A 189 23.59 -0.08 7.21
CA ARG A 189 23.54 -0.80 8.48
C ARG A 189 22.09 -1.12 8.81
N GLY A 190 21.72 -2.40 8.71
CA GLY A 190 20.34 -2.85 8.73
C GLY A 190 19.62 -2.54 7.43
N LEU A 191 18.77 -3.47 6.99
CA LEU A 191 17.97 -3.37 5.79
C LEU A 191 16.50 -3.55 6.15
N ALA A 192 15.63 -2.70 5.65
CA ALA A 192 14.19 -2.90 5.62
C ALA A 192 13.79 -3.29 4.20
N LEU A 193 12.84 -4.21 4.09
CA LEU A 193 12.23 -4.66 2.84
C LEU A 193 10.73 -4.69 3.01
N VAL A 194 10.00 -4.07 2.11
CA VAL A 194 8.57 -4.25 1.95
C VAL A 194 8.31 -4.94 0.63
N VAL A 195 7.41 -5.91 0.65
CA VAL A 195 6.87 -6.56 -0.55
C VAL A 195 5.36 -6.44 -0.48
N ASN A 196 4.78 -5.74 -1.44
CA ASN A 196 3.34 -5.70 -1.66
C ASN A 196 2.99 -6.70 -2.75
N ALA A 197 1.92 -7.43 -2.59
CA ALA A 197 1.46 -8.42 -3.54
C ALA A 197 0.00 -8.14 -3.91
N GLY A 198 -0.22 -7.70 -5.16
CA GLY A 198 -1.54 -7.46 -5.74
C GLY A 198 -2.07 -8.75 -6.37
N ASP A 199 -3.26 -9.18 -5.93
CA ASP A 199 -3.91 -10.43 -6.37
C ASP A 199 -3.06 -11.72 -6.19
N LEU A 200 -2.00 -11.63 -5.39
CA LEU A 200 -1.15 -12.74 -4.96
C LEU A 200 -1.16 -12.85 -3.43
N GLN A 201 -0.88 -14.03 -2.90
CA GLN A 201 -0.82 -14.28 -1.45
C GLN A 201 0.51 -14.88 -1.05
N PHE A 202 1.04 -14.49 0.12
CA PHE A 202 2.23 -15.12 0.67
C PHE A 202 1.97 -16.59 1.03
N VAL A 203 2.74 -17.50 0.44
CA VAL A 203 2.66 -18.94 0.75
C VAL A 203 3.19 -19.22 2.13
N GLN A 204 4.19 -18.45 2.57
CA GLN A 204 4.83 -18.59 3.86
C GLN A 204 5.02 -17.23 4.52
N ARG A 205 4.76 -17.18 5.83
CA ARG A 205 4.95 -15.97 6.64
C ARG A 205 6.22 -16.11 7.46
N TYR A 206 7.20 -15.27 7.20
CA TYR A 206 8.52 -15.32 7.82
C TYR A 206 8.57 -14.60 9.16
N ALA A 207 9.33 -15.15 10.12
CA ALA A 207 9.36 -14.65 11.51
C ALA A 207 9.89 -13.22 11.66
N ASN A 208 10.80 -12.78 10.80
CA ASN A 208 11.31 -11.41 10.80
C ASN A 208 10.53 -10.46 9.89
N CYS A 209 9.34 -10.85 9.46
CA CYS A 209 8.42 -10.01 8.71
C CYS A 209 7.12 -9.82 9.49
N ARG A 210 6.51 -8.65 9.35
CA ARG A 210 5.14 -8.36 9.79
C ARG A 210 4.21 -8.35 8.58
N TYR A 211 2.96 -8.72 8.82
CA TYR A 211 1.93 -8.87 7.79
C TYR A 211 0.71 -8.05 8.21
N PRO A 212 0.65 -6.75 7.86
CA PRO A 212 -0.52 -5.94 8.14
C PRO A 212 -1.74 -6.45 7.37
N GLU A 213 -2.92 -6.26 7.97
CA GLU A 213 -4.18 -6.52 7.28
C GLU A 213 -4.47 -5.38 6.33
N LEU A 214 -4.69 -5.70 5.06
CA LEU A 214 -5.04 -4.76 4.02
C LEU A 214 -6.45 -5.07 3.51
N GLN A 215 -7.15 -4.06 3.02
CA GLN A 215 -8.46 -4.27 2.36
C GLN A 215 -8.29 -5.04 1.04
N HIS A 216 -7.19 -4.81 0.33
CA HIS A 216 -6.87 -5.46 -0.94
C HIS A 216 -5.39 -5.82 -0.98
N GLY A 217 -5.09 -6.97 -1.59
CA GLY A 217 -3.72 -7.46 -1.68
C GLY A 217 -3.16 -8.00 -0.36
N SER A 218 -1.87 -8.18 -0.33
CA SER A 218 -1.13 -8.61 0.87
C SER A 218 0.22 -7.89 0.94
N GLN A 219 0.74 -7.68 2.16
CA GLN A 219 2.00 -6.99 2.39
C GLN A 219 2.85 -7.74 3.40
N ALA A 220 4.15 -7.76 3.14
CA ALA A 220 5.16 -8.21 4.10
C ALA A 220 6.17 -7.08 4.36
N VAL A 221 6.37 -6.73 5.63
CA VAL A 221 7.35 -5.73 6.09
C VAL A 221 8.43 -6.43 6.88
N CYS A 222 9.61 -6.60 6.29
CA CYS A 222 10.70 -7.43 6.81
C CYS A 222 11.88 -6.58 7.28
N GLY A 223 12.44 -6.93 8.44
CA GLY A 223 13.62 -6.29 9.00
C GLY A 223 14.84 -7.21 9.05
N PHE A 224 16.01 -6.67 8.69
CA PHE A 224 17.32 -7.37 8.75
C PHE A 224 18.31 -6.48 9.52
N PRO A 225 18.25 -6.48 10.85
CA PRO A 225 19.04 -5.53 11.67
C PRO A 225 20.54 -5.74 11.58
N ASP A 226 21.00 -6.97 11.38
CA ASP A 226 22.42 -7.34 11.38
C ASP A 226 23.10 -7.22 10.03
N VAL A 227 22.32 -6.92 8.96
CA VAL A 227 22.84 -6.81 7.60
C VAL A 227 23.73 -5.57 7.47
N ARG A 228 24.87 -5.75 6.80
CA ARG A 228 25.76 -4.67 6.40
C ARG A 228 26.09 -4.80 4.93
N ILE A 229 25.79 -3.76 4.15
CA ILE A 229 26.09 -3.72 2.72
C ILE A 229 27.08 -2.58 2.48
N ALA A 230 28.33 -2.92 2.21
CA ALA A 230 29.36 -1.93 1.86
C ALA A 230 29.08 -1.29 0.48
N PRO A 231 29.60 -0.08 0.21
CA PRO A 231 29.56 0.50 -1.14
C PRO A 231 29.99 -0.48 -2.23
N GLY A 232 29.22 -0.55 -3.32
CA GLY A 232 29.44 -1.46 -4.45
C GLY A 232 29.16 -2.94 -4.20
N ARG A 233 28.67 -3.32 -3.00
CA ARG A 233 28.36 -4.71 -2.66
C ARG A 233 26.87 -5.00 -2.73
N SER A 234 26.54 -6.30 -2.86
CA SER A 234 25.17 -6.78 -2.94
C SER A 234 24.87 -7.87 -1.92
N VAL A 235 23.61 -7.98 -1.56
CA VAL A 235 23.06 -9.10 -0.78
C VAL A 235 21.86 -9.69 -1.50
N THR A 236 21.61 -10.99 -1.27
CA THR A 236 20.41 -11.70 -1.74
C THR A 236 19.60 -12.12 -0.52
N VAL A 237 18.29 -11.89 -0.55
CA VAL A 237 17.37 -12.39 0.48
C VAL A 237 17.04 -13.87 0.22
N ARG A 238 17.23 -14.71 1.24
CA ARG A 238 17.02 -16.16 1.15
C ARG A 238 16.25 -16.67 2.39
N PRO A 239 15.38 -17.69 2.20
CA PRO A 239 14.85 -18.12 0.90
C PRO A 239 14.13 -16.96 0.21
N GLY A 240 13.87 -17.02 -1.09
CA GLY A 240 13.05 -16.04 -1.79
C GLY A 240 11.61 -16.03 -1.22
N LEU A 241 10.96 -14.88 -1.26
CA LEU A 241 9.56 -14.80 -0.86
C LEU A 241 8.70 -15.54 -1.90
N ARG A 242 7.87 -16.46 -1.42
CA ARG A 242 6.99 -17.27 -2.25
C ARG A 242 5.58 -16.70 -2.22
N LEU A 243 5.06 -16.41 -3.40
CA LEU A 243 3.72 -15.90 -3.64
C LEU A 243 2.93 -16.93 -4.42
N ARG A 244 1.62 -16.96 -4.23
CA ARG A 244 0.72 -17.85 -4.96
C ARG A 244 -0.41 -17.03 -5.57
N ALA A 245 -0.63 -17.18 -6.86
CA ALA A 245 -1.81 -16.65 -7.53
C ALA A 245 -3.05 -17.48 -7.16
N SER A 246 -4.21 -16.85 -7.11
CA SER A 246 -5.46 -17.58 -7.02
C SER A 246 -5.67 -18.40 -8.32
N ARG A 247 -6.61 -19.33 -8.30
CA ARG A 247 -6.93 -20.12 -9.51
C ARG A 247 -7.67 -19.30 -10.57
N THR A 248 -8.21 -18.18 -10.18
CA THR A 248 -9.01 -17.31 -11.06
C THR A 248 -8.28 -16.01 -11.45
N THR A 249 -7.19 -15.67 -10.78
CA THR A 249 -6.40 -14.49 -11.12
C THR A 249 -5.81 -14.62 -12.52
N MET A 250 -6.00 -13.60 -13.36
CA MET A 250 -5.35 -13.48 -14.66
C MET A 250 -4.08 -12.63 -14.60
N TYR A 251 -4.11 -11.60 -13.77
CA TYR A 251 -3.05 -10.61 -13.61
C TYR A 251 -2.72 -10.49 -12.13
N GLY A 252 -1.54 -10.88 -11.77
CA GLY A 252 -0.96 -10.64 -10.45
C GLY A 252 0.21 -9.68 -10.57
N SER A 253 0.58 -9.08 -9.45
CA SER A 253 1.76 -8.22 -9.39
C SER A 253 2.39 -8.29 -8.01
N PHE A 254 3.66 -7.93 -7.93
CA PHE A 254 4.28 -7.56 -6.67
C PHE A 254 5.23 -6.38 -6.89
N ASP A 255 5.30 -5.52 -5.89
CA ASP A 255 6.31 -4.47 -5.81
C ASP A 255 7.18 -4.66 -4.58
N ARG A 256 8.39 -4.16 -4.67
CA ARG A 256 9.38 -4.26 -3.60
C ARG A 256 9.95 -2.88 -3.31
N MET A 257 10.11 -2.57 -2.03
CA MET A 257 10.75 -1.36 -1.58
C MET A 257 11.81 -1.69 -0.55
N VAL A 258 12.92 -0.96 -0.58
CA VAL A 258 14.03 -1.14 0.37
C VAL A 258 14.53 0.20 0.88
N TRP A 259 14.97 0.22 2.15
CA TRP A 259 15.65 1.35 2.74
C TRP A 259 16.57 0.91 3.89
N PRO A 260 17.53 1.75 4.30
CA PRO A 260 18.32 1.48 5.50
C PRO A 260 17.42 1.49 6.74
N LEU A 261 17.36 0.38 7.47
CA LEU A 261 16.37 0.12 8.53
C LEU A 261 16.24 1.27 9.54
N LYS A 262 17.36 1.87 9.95
CA LYS A 262 17.40 2.93 10.98
C LYS A 262 17.20 4.35 10.42
N ALA A 263 17.17 4.51 9.11
CA ALA A 263 16.88 5.78 8.48
C ALA A 263 15.38 5.98 8.22
N GLY A 264 14.62 4.88 8.22
CA GLY A 264 13.21 4.90 7.84
C GLY A 264 13.00 4.95 6.32
N PRO A 265 11.75 4.87 5.87
CA PRO A 265 11.40 4.95 4.46
C PRO A 265 11.67 6.35 3.90
N GLY A 266 11.85 6.43 2.59
CA GLY A 266 11.91 7.70 1.87
C GLY A 266 10.53 8.39 1.82
N PRO A 267 10.48 9.69 1.47
CA PRO A 267 9.25 10.48 1.51
C PRO A 267 8.15 9.96 0.56
N ASN A 268 8.52 9.23 -0.48
CA ASN A 268 7.59 8.66 -1.46
C ASN A 268 7.34 7.15 -1.24
N GLN A 269 7.85 6.58 -0.15
CA GLN A 269 7.66 5.18 0.19
C GLN A 269 6.59 5.07 1.27
N SER A 270 5.43 4.54 0.89
CA SER A 270 4.31 4.28 1.82
C SER A 270 4.09 2.79 1.99
N PHE A 271 3.80 2.38 3.21
CA PHE A 271 3.42 1.01 3.56
C PHE A 271 2.56 1.03 4.81
N SER A 272 1.79 -0.04 5.01
CA SER A 272 0.99 -0.18 6.22
C SER A 272 1.86 -0.63 7.38
N GLU A 273 1.82 0.12 8.48
CA GLU A 273 2.47 -0.25 9.72
C GLU A 273 1.62 -1.25 10.52
N GLY A 274 2.26 -2.05 11.36
CA GLY A 274 1.58 -3.00 12.26
C GLY A 274 1.55 -4.42 11.72
N GLY A 275 0.50 -5.16 12.06
CA GLY A 275 0.36 -6.58 11.75
C GLY A 275 1.17 -7.52 12.66
N GLY A 276 0.77 -8.78 12.69
CA GLY A 276 1.47 -9.85 13.42
C GLY A 276 2.74 -10.32 12.70
N HIS A 277 3.70 -10.82 13.45
CA HIS A 277 4.85 -11.52 12.89
C HIS A 277 4.43 -12.84 12.24
N GLY A 278 5.20 -13.28 11.26
CA GLY A 278 5.09 -14.65 10.75
C GLY A 278 5.63 -15.66 11.77
N ASP A 279 5.23 -16.91 11.59
CA ASP A 279 5.61 -18.08 12.41
C ASP A 279 6.58 -19.03 11.69
N GLY A 280 6.90 -18.72 10.44
CA GLY A 280 7.81 -19.49 9.60
C GLY A 280 9.30 -19.21 9.89
N PRO A 281 10.21 -19.70 9.03
CA PRO A 281 11.64 -19.48 9.18
C PRO A 281 12.00 -18.00 9.04
N VAL A 282 13.21 -17.65 9.47
CA VAL A 282 13.75 -16.29 9.31
C VAL A 282 14.30 -16.11 7.89
N LEU A 283 13.93 -15.04 7.21
CA LEU A 283 14.61 -14.58 5.99
C LEU A 283 16.01 -14.06 6.37
N ARG A 284 16.99 -14.37 5.53
CA ARG A 284 18.37 -13.90 5.68
C ARG A 284 18.78 -13.11 4.45
N ALA A 285 19.48 -12.01 4.65
CA ALA A 285 20.12 -11.28 3.57
C ALA A 285 21.62 -11.66 3.57
N GLU A 286 22.03 -12.43 2.58
CA GLU A 286 23.37 -13.03 2.47
C GLU A 286 24.17 -12.29 1.40
N ALA A 287 25.46 -12.07 1.70
CA ALA A 287 26.38 -11.45 0.74
C ALA A 287 26.45 -12.27 -0.57
N THR A 288 26.37 -11.58 -1.69
CA THR A 288 26.42 -12.20 -3.01
C THR A 288 27.30 -11.39 -3.95
N LYS A 289 27.83 -12.06 -4.98
CA LYS A 289 28.43 -11.35 -6.11
C LYS A 289 27.31 -10.56 -6.81
N THR A 290 27.56 -9.29 -7.08
CA THR A 290 26.58 -8.46 -7.80
C THR A 290 26.28 -9.09 -9.15
N PRO A 291 25.04 -9.52 -9.42
CA PRO A 291 24.67 -10.08 -10.70
C PRO A 291 24.62 -8.98 -11.77
N SER A 292 24.71 -9.38 -13.02
CA SER A 292 24.38 -8.51 -14.16
C SER A 292 22.87 -8.29 -14.21
N GLY A 293 22.44 -7.14 -14.69
CA GLY A 293 21.04 -6.79 -14.87
C GLY A 293 20.77 -5.34 -14.58
N THR A 294 19.52 -4.93 -14.78
CA THR A 294 19.04 -3.59 -14.47
C THR A 294 18.73 -3.49 -12.99
N PHE A 295 19.23 -2.43 -12.37
CA PHE A 295 18.93 -2.08 -10.99
C PHE A 295 18.12 -0.80 -10.95
N THR A 296 17.08 -0.77 -10.11
CA THR A 296 16.23 0.39 -9.87
C THR A 296 16.40 0.90 -8.44
N GLU A 297 16.46 2.21 -8.27
CA GLU A 297 16.64 2.83 -6.96
C GLU A 297 15.38 2.65 -6.09
N ALA A 298 15.61 2.22 -4.89
CA ALA A 298 14.66 2.15 -3.76
C ALA A 298 13.39 1.29 -3.95
N GLY A 299 13.01 0.94 -5.18
CA GLY A 299 11.81 0.11 -5.40
C GLY A 299 11.59 -0.26 -6.86
N ASP A 300 10.80 -1.28 -7.10
CA ASP A 300 10.36 -1.72 -8.42
C ASP A 300 9.00 -2.41 -8.37
N PHE A 301 8.43 -2.63 -9.55
CA PHE A 301 7.16 -3.30 -9.76
C PHE A 301 7.35 -4.44 -10.76
N VAL A 302 6.77 -5.59 -10.47
CA VAL A 302 6.87 -6.80 -11.29
C VAL A 302 5.49 -7.35 -11.55
N ASP A 303 5.18 -7.56 -12.82
CA ASP A 303 3.94 -8.21 -13.24
C ASP A 303 4.10 -9.72 -13.29
N VAL A 304 3.01 -10.42 -12.98
CA VAL A 304 2.86 -11.86 -13.08
C VAL A 304 1.67 -12.15 -13.97
N LEU A 305 1.92 -12.65 -15.18
CA LEU A 305 0.89 -12.99 -16.15
C LEU A 305 0.54 -14.48 -16.05
N LEU A 306 -0.73 -14.77 -15.78
CA LEU A 306 -1.20 -16.14 -15.68
C LEU A 306 -1.70 -16.66 -17.04
N ALA A 307 -1.42 -17.92 -17.32
CA ALA A 307 -1.86 -18.62 -18.53
C ALA A 307 -3.34 -19.02 -18.42
N THR A 308 -4.22 -18.02 -18.38
CA THR A 308 -5.68 -18.22 -18.32
C THR A 308 -6.40 -17.05 -19.01
N GLY A 309 -7.65 -17.28 -19.40
CA GLY A 309 -8.55 -16.29 -20.01
C GLY A 309 -9.88 -16.25 -19.27
N ALA A 310 -10.69 -15.23 -19.56
CA ALA A 310 -12.04 -15.07 -19.06
C ALA A 310 -13.01 -15.04 -20.26
N ASP A 311 -13.88 -16.02 -20.34
CA ASP A 311 -14.95 -16.11 -21.32
C ASP A 311 -16.15 -15.31 -20.80
N TYR A 312 -16.37 -14.14 -21.37
CA TYR A 312 -17.52 -13.30 -21.07
C TYR A 312 -18.58 -13.44 -22.14
N GLU A 313 -19.81 -13.58 -21.71
CA GLU A 313 -21.02 -13.66 -22.54
C GLU A 313 -21.92 -12.47 -22.24
N VAL A 314 -22.52 -11.88 -23.27
CA VAL A 314 -23.54 -10.84 -23.10
C VAL A 314 -24.87 -11.29 -23.67
N SER A 315 -25.99 -11.03 -22.94
CA SER A 315 -27.34 -11.31 -23.41
C SER A 315 -27.89 -10.13 -24.19
N GLY A 316 -28.58 -10.41 -25.32
CA GLY A 316 -29.44 -9.49 -26.02
C GLY A 316 -30.86 -9.42 -25.44
N ALA A 317 -31.77 -8.79 -26.18
CA ALA A 317 -33.19 -8.70 -25.82
C ALA A 317 -34.11 -8.59 -27.05
N ASP A 318 -35.22 -9.29 -27.00
CA ASP A 318 -36.35 -9.14 -27.99
C ASP A 318 -37.44 -8.31 -27.31
N LEU A 319 -37.81 -7.20 -27.94
CA LEU A 319 -38.80 -6.25 -27.47
C LEU A 319 -40.01 -6.23 -28.44
N HIS A 320 -41.18 -6.50 -27.91
CA HIS A 320 -42.42 -6.42 -28.67
C HIS A 320 -43.26 -5.23 -28.22
N GLY A 321 -43.76 -4.44 -29.16
CA GLY A 321 -44.65 -3.32 -28.86
C GLY A 321 -44.72 -2.27 -29.97
N ASP A 322 -45.73 -1.42 -29.86
CA ASP A 322 -45.97 -0.34 -30.80
C ASP A 322 -44.99 0.85 -30.56
N PRO A 323 -44.76 1.70 -31.58
CA PRO A 323 -44.03 2.95 -31.41
C PRO A 323 -44.60 3.81 -30.30
N GLY A 324 -43.75 4.23 -29.34
CA GLY A 324 -44.12 5.01 -28.14
C GLY A 324 -44.33 4.18 -26.90
N ASP A 325 -44.42 2.87 -26.98
CA ASP A 325 -44.48 1.99 -25.82
C ASP A 325 -43.22 2.05 -24.99
N THR A 326 -43.37 1.86 -23.67
CA THR A 326 -42.25 1.81 -22.74
C THR A 326 -41.95 0.36 -22.35
N ARG A 327 -40.72 -0.05 -22.54
CA ARG A 327 -40.23 -1.40 -22.18
C ARG A 327 -39.00 -1.31 -21.29
N ARG A 328 -38.88 -2.28 -20.40
CA ARG A 328 -37.67 -2.48 -19.58
C ARG A 328 -36.86 -3.63 -20.14
N ILE A 329 -35.57 -3.41 -20.32
CA ILE A 329 -34.60 -4.47 -20.68
C ILE A 329 -33.60 -4.71 -19.62
N ARG A 330 -33.02 -5.89 -19.64
CA ARG A 330 -31.91 -6.30 -18.77
C ARG A 330 -30.83 -6.92 -19.64
N LEU A 331 -29.72 -6.21 -19.78
CA LEU A 331 -28.53 -6.73 -20.46
C LEU A 331 -27.63 -7.36 -19.40
N THR A 332 -27.37 -8.65 -19.53
CA THR A 332 -26.62 -9.40 -18.54
C THR A 332 -25.29 -9.81 -19.12
N VAL A 333 -24.21 -9.48 -18.41
CA VAL A 333 -22.85 -9.98 -18.68
C VAL A 333 -22.57 -11.11 -17.70
N ARG A 334 -22.11 -12.24 -18.20
CA ARG A 334 -21.71 -13.41 -17.41
C ARG A 334 -20.27 -13.75 -17.70
N ASN A 335 -19.52 -14.13 -16.67
CA ASN A 335 -18.18 -14.70 -16.83
C ASN A 335 -18.29 -16.24 -16.78
N ASN A 336 -18.16 -16.92 -17.91
CA ASN A 336 -18.18 -18.38 -18.05
C ASN A 336 -16.78 -18.98 -17.91
N GLY A 337 -15.74 -18.15 -18.12
CA GLY A 337 -14.37 -18.61 -18.18
C GLY A 337 -13.72 -18.81 -16.82
N PRO A 338 -12.55 -19.46 -16.78
CA PRO A 338 -11.89 -19.74 -15.51
C PRO A 338 -11.26 -18.49 -14.90
N GLY A 339 -10.94 -17.46 -15.68
CA GLY A 339 -10.23 -16.26 -15.25
C GLY A 339 -11.14 -15.15 -14.77
N ASP A 340 -10.56 -14.26 -13.94
CA ASP A 340 -11.12 -12.99 -13.51
C ASP A 340 -10.20 -11.87 -14.02
N PRO A 341 -10.63 -11.11 -15.05
CA PRO A 341 -9.80 -10.07 -15.67
C PRO A 341 -9.78 -8.76 -14.87
N GLY A 342 -10.39 -8.75 -13.68
CA GLY A 342 -10.55 -7.53 -12.90
C GLY A 342 -11.59 -6.58 -13.49
N SER A 343 -11.26 -5.30 -13.63
CA SER A 343 -12.17 -4.25 -14.12
C SER A 343 -11.84 -3.80 -15.56
N SER A 344 -11.30 -4.70 -16.40
CA SER A 344 -10.79 -4.34 -17.73
C SER A 344 -11.87 -4.34 -18.84
N THR A 345 -13.11 -4.73 -18.55
CA THR A 345 -14.17 -4.92 -19.55
C THR A 345 -15.25 -3.85 -19.45
N ARG A 346 -15.80 -3.45 -20.60
CA ARG A 346 -16.95 -2.55 -20.75
C ARG A 346 -18.06 -3.22 -21.53
N LEU A 347 -19.29 -2.95 -21.13
CA LEU A 347 -20.47 -3.21 -21.92
C LEU A 347 -20.78 -1.96 -22.74
N VAL A 348 -20.91 -2.10 -24.06
CA VAL A 348 -21.29 -1.03 -24.99
C VAL A 348 -22.67 -1.36 -25.56
N PHE A 349 -23.65 -0.52 -25.27
CA PHE A 349 -25.04 -0.67 -25.72
C PHE A 349 -25.41 0.42 -26.71
N ALA A 350 -25.80 0.03 -27.90
CA ALA A 350 -26.40 0.88 -28.93
C ALA A 350 -27.90 0.55 -29.07
N PRO A 351 -28.80 1.36 -28.55
CA PRO A 351 -30.23 1.13 -28.63
C PRO A 351 -30.72 1.02 -30.09
N PRO A 352 -31.80 0.27 -30.37
CA PRO A 352 -32.42 0.22 -31.70
C PRO A 352 -32.74 1.61 -32.23
N THR A 353 -32.56 1.82 -33.51
CA THR A 353 -32.79 3.11 -34.16
C THR A 353 -34.21 3.64 -33.88
N GLY A 354 -34.33 4.93 -33.54
CA GLY A 354 -35.60 5.55 -33.16
C GLY A 354 -36.09 5.28 -31.74
N THR A 355 -35.38 4.42 -31.00
CA THR A 355 -35.66 4.16 -29.57
C THR A 355 -34.96 5.19 -28.69
N THR A 356 -35.66 5.64 -27.64
CA THR A 356 -35.10 6.59 -26.65
C THR A 356 -34.91 5.91 -25.32
N VAL A 357 -33.73 6.06 -24.70
CA VAL A 357 -33.52 5.61 -23.35
C VAL A 357 -34.11 6.63 -22.35
N LEU A 358 -35.07 6.17 -21.55
CA LEU A 358 -35.76 6.98 -20.53
C LEU A 358 -35.11 6.84 -19.16
N LYS A 359 -34.54 5.67 -18.86
CA LYS A 359 -33.78 5.40 -17.63
C LYS A 359 -32.62 4.48 -17.95
N GLU A 360 -31.51 4.76 -17.33
CA GLU A 360 -30.27 4.00 -17.40
C GLU A 360 -29.84 3.49 -16.00
N PRO A 361 -28.87 2.59 -15.89
CA PRO A 361 -28.32 2.19 -14.61
C PRO A 361 -27.76 3.38 -13.84
N MET A 362 -28.03 3.43 -12.54
CA MET A 362 -27.54 4.48 -11.64
C MET A 362 -26.58 3.89 -10.61
N THR A 363 -25.64 4.68 -10.14
CA THR A 363 -24.77 4.36 -9.00
C THR A 363 -24.95 5.38 -7.89
N GLU A 364 -24.95 4.92 -6.66
CA GLU A 364 -24.97 5.78 -5.48
C GLU A 364 -23.55 6.31 -5.22
N ILE A 365 -23.41 7.62 -5.07
CA ILE A 365 -22.14 8.32 -4.86
C ILE A 365 -21.99 8.85 -3.45
N ASP A 366 -23.11 9.19 -2.79
CA ASP A 366 -23.21 9.63 -1.40
C ASP A 366 -24.60 9.33 -0.86
N ASP A 367 -24.85 9.51 0.43
CA ASP A 367 -26.09 9.19 1.14
C ASP A 367 -27.36 9.66 0.39
N GLY A 368 -27.89 8.79 -0.51
CA GLY A 368 -29.08 9.03 -1.31
C GLY A 368 -28.87 9.85 -2.58
N GLU A 369 -27.63 10.21 -2.94
CA GLU A 369 -27.30 10.83 -4.22
C GLU A 369 -26.90 9.76 -5.25
N TYR A 370 -27.47 9.86 -6.45
CA TYR A 370 -27.27 8.91 -7.53
C TYR A 370 -26.81 9.62 -8.80
N GLU A 371 -25.87 9.03 -9.51
CA GLU A 371 -25.42 9.47 -10.82
C GLU A 371 -25.56 8.35 -11.86
N PRO A 372 -25.61 8.67 -13.17
CA PRO A 372 -25.53 7.68 -14.22
C PRO A 372 -24.31 6.79 -14.08
N TYR A 373 -24.55 5.47 -14.13
CA TYR A 373 -23.45 4.49 -14.03
C TYR A 373 -22.68 4.34 -15.34
N CYS A 374 -23.31 4.64 -16.45
CA CYS A 374 -22.76 4.49 -17.78
C CYS A 374 -22.41 5.86 -18.38
N ASP A 375 -21.25 5.97 -18.99
CA ASP A 375 -20.95 7.08 -19.89
C ASP A 375 -21.74 6.94 -21.17
N HIS A 376 -22.13 8.04 -21.82
CA HIS A 376 -22.77 7.98 -23.13
C HIS A 376 -22.17 9.01 -24.11
N ASP A 377 -22.02 8.56 -25.35
CA ASP A 377 -21.67 9.39 -26.49
C ASP A 377 -22.81 9.27 -27.55
N GLY A 378 -23.55 10.34 -27.71
CA GLY A 378 -24.79 10.33 -28.51
C GLY A 378 -25.79 9.32 -27.95
N ALA A 379 -26.14 8.33 -28.75
CA ALA A 379 -27.08 7.26 -28.37
C ALA A 379 -26.40 6.01 -27.81
N THR A 380 -25.09 5.95 -27.74
CA THR A 380 -24.33 4.76 -27.26
C THR A 380 -24.00 4.89 -25.79
N TYR A 381 -24.28 3.86 -25.02
CA TYR A 381 -24.03 3.77 -23.58
C TYR A 381 -22.84 2.84 -23.32
N THR A 382 -21.87 3.28 -22.53
CA THR A 382 -20.68 2.52 -22.15
C THR A 382 -20.63 2.34 -20.64
N CYS A 383 -20.80 1.11 -20.18
CA CYS A 383 -20.87 0.80 -18.75
C CYS A 383 -19.71 -0.09 -18.33
N ASP A 384 -19.06 0.24 -17.21
CA ASP A 384 -18.01 -0.59 -16.65
C ASP A 384 -18.57 -1.92 -16.10
N VAL A 385 -18.07 -3.05 -16.60
CA VAL A 385 -18.49 -4.35 -16.09
C VAL A 385 -17.97 -4.58 -14.67
N ARG A 386 -16.90 -3.89 -14.26
CA ARG A 386 -16.18 -4.10 -12.99
C ARG A 386 -15.71 -5.56 -12.86
N ARG A 387 -15.13 -5.88 -11.71
CA ARG A 387 -14.68 -7.24 -11.41
C ARG A 387 -15.85 -8.23 -11.41
N LEU A 388 -15.75 -9.30 -12.19
CA LEU A 388 -16.76 -10.34 -12.33
C LEU A 388 -16.10 -11.72 -12.20
N ALA A 389 -16.28 -12.35 -11.07
CA ALA A 389 -15.69 -13.66 -10.78
C ALA A 389 -16.28 -14.74 -11.72
N PRO A 390 -15.53 -15.79 -12.03
CA PRO A 390 -16.03 -16.93 -12.82
C PRO A 390 -17.35 -17.49 -12.28
N GLY A 391 -18.28 -17.76 -13.19
CA GLY A 391 -19.62 -18.27 -12.87
C GLY A 391 -20.61 -17.22 -12.36
N THR A 392 -20.19 -15.95 -12.20
CA THR A 392 -21.08 -14.86 -11.76
C THR A 392 -21.54 -14.00 -12.93
N SER A 393 -22.57 -13.18 -12.69
CA SER A 393 -23.13 -12.28 -13.70
C SER A 393 -23.43 -10.91 -13.12
N ARG A 394 -23.48 -9.92 -14.00
CA ARG A 394 -23.90 -8.55 -13.71
C ARG A 394 -24.95 -8.10 -14.72
N THR A 395 -26.02 -7.45 -14.23
CA THR A 395 -27.13 -6.99 -15.06
C THR A 395 -27.21 -5.48 -15.09
N PHE A 396 -27.40 -4.92 -16.29
CA PHE A 396 -27.59 -3.50 -16.56
C PHE A 396 -29.03 -3.30 -17.01
N GLY A 397 -29.80 -2.54 -16.25
CA GLY A 397 -31.22 -2.29 -16.50
C GLY A 397 -31.46 -0.97 -17.20
N PHE A 398 -32.13 -0.99 -18.36
CA PHE A 398 -32.56 0.21 -19.07
C PHE A 398 -34.07 0.24 -19.20
N THR A 399 -34.66 1.44 -19.31
CA THR A 399 -36.04 1.65 -19.68
C THR A 399 -36.05 2.42 -20.99
N LEU A 400 -36.70 1.84 -22.00
CA LEU A 400 -36.69 2.33 -23.35
C LEU A 400 -38.12 2.78 -23.76
N ARG A 401 -38.22 3.86 -24.53
CA ARG A 401 -39.41 4.18 -25.33
C ARG A 401 -39.14 3.69 -26.73
N LEU A 402 -39.97 2.74 -27.20
CA LEU A 402 -39.78 2.11 -28.49
C LEU A 402 -40.01 3.08 -29.65
N GLY A 403 -39.17 2.95 -30.68
CA GLY A 403 -39.42 3.47 -32.02
C GLY A 403 -40.23 2.49 -32.86
N GLY A 404 -40.05 2.48 -34.19
CA GLY A 404 -40.51 1.39 -35.04
C GLY A 404 -39.64 0.14 -34.95
N PRO A 405 -39.98 -0.92 -35.70
CA PRO A 405 -39.14 -2.11 -35.80
C PRO A 405 -37.71 -1.77 -36.21
N ALA A 406 -36.75 -2.18 -35.43
CA ALA A 406 -35.34 -1.88 -35.65
C ALA A 406 -34.47 -2.78 -34.79
N THR A 407 -33.20 -2.97 -35.19
CA THR A 407 -32.19 -3.69 -34.45
C THR A 407 -31.19 -2.73 -33.86
N GLY A 408 -30.89 -2.89 -32.58
CA GLY A 408 -29.75 -2.35 -31.88
C GLY A 408 -28.79 -3.46 -31.54
N GLY A 409 -27.77 -3.14 -30.74
CA GLY A 409 -26.78 -4.13 -30.34
C GLY A 409 -26.15 -3.84 -28.97
N VAL A 410 -25.67 -4.90 -28.37
CA VAL A 410 -24.83 -4.83 -27.17
C VAL A 410 -23.58 -5.65 -27.44
N ARG A 411 -22.44 -5.12 -27.00
CA ARG A 411 -21.16 -5.81 -27.12
C ARG A 411 -20.26 -5.55 -25.93
N LEU A 412 -19.28 -6.42 -25.76
CA LEU A 412 -18.23 -6.30 -24.76
C LEU A 412 -16.95 -5.79 -25.41
N GLU A 413 -16.31 -4.84 -24.77
CA GLU A 413 -15.02 -4.30 -25.19
C GLU A 413 -14.05 -4.30 -24.03
N ASP A 414 -12.80 -4.67 -24.31
CA ASP A 414 -11.74 -4.49 -23.32
C ASP A 414 -11.32 -3.03 -23.26
N LYS A 415 -11.11 -2.52 -22.04
CA LYS A 415 -10.55 -1.19 -21.83
C LYS A 415 -9.15 -1.13 -22.42
N ARG A 416 -8.88 -0.10 -23.22
CA ARG A 416 -7.52 0.13 -23.70
C ARG A 416 -6.61 0.43 -22.52
N PRO A 417 -5.36 -0.13 -22.48
CA PRO A 417 -4.39 0.25 -21.48
C PRO A 417 -4.18 1.75 -21.48
N GLY A 418 -4.07 2.36 -20.31
CA GLY A 418 -3.70 3.76 -20.18
C GLY A 418 -2.28 4.01 -20.75
N PRO A 419 -1.93 5.26 -21.08
CA PRO A 419 -0.65 5.60 -21.72
C PRO A 419 0.58 5.24 -20.89
N SER A 420 0.42 4.95 -19.61
CA SER A 420 1.48 4.58 -18.66
C SER A 420 1.55 3.08 -18.34
N GLY A 421 0.68 2.24 -18.92
CA GLY A 421 0.65 0.79 -18.69
C GLY A 421 1.35 -0.01 -19.80
N PRO A 422 1.88 -1.20 -19.50
CA PRO A 422 2.39 -2.13 -20.50
C PRO A 422 1.28 -2.50 -21.49
N ARG A 423 1.57 -2.38 -22.78
CA ARG A 423 0.54 -2.44 -23.87
C ARG A 423 -0.21 -3.77 -23.98
N ASP A 424 0.27 -4.87 -23.41
CA ASP A 424 -0.27 -6.22 -23.64
C ASP A 424 -0.92 -6.87 -22.40
N ARG A 425 -1.21 -6.10 -21.34
CA ARG A 425 -1.58 -6.66 -20.02
C ARG A 425 -2.97 -6.29 -19.54
N SER A 426 -3.85 -5.92 -20.46
CA SER A 426 -5.25 -5.67 -20.16
C SER A 426 -6.09 -6.36 -21.21
N GLY A 427 -7.02 -7.18 -20.79
CA GLY A 427 -7.93 -7.87 -21.67
C GLY A 427 -8.40 -9.16 -21.04
N ARG A 428 -9.50 -9.69 -21.54
CA ARG A 428 -10.06 -10.94 -21.06
C ARG A 428 -9.30 -12.15 -21.57
N HIS A 429 -8.54 -12.01 -22.67
CA HIS A 429 -8.02 -13.16 -23.42
C HIS A 429 -9.13 -14.19 -23.68
N ASP A 430 -10.28 -13.66 -24.16
CA ASP A 430 -11.50 -14.42 -24.30
C ASP A 430 -11.33 -15.54 -25.32
N PRO A 431 -11.56 -16.80 -24.95
CA PRO A 431 -11.45 -17.92 -25.86
C PRO A 431 -12.62 -18.02 -26.83
N ASP A 432 -13.77 -17.39 -26.56
CA ASP A 432 -14.98 -17.40 -27.40
C ASP A 432 -15.55 -15.99 -27.61
N ALA A 433 -14.90 -15.21 -28.43
CA ALA A 433 -15.36 -13.86 -28.75
C ALA A 433 -16.71 -13.83 -29.53
N SER A 434 -17.28 -14.98 -29.93
CA SER A 434 -18.56 -15.02 -30.63
C SER A 434 -19.76 -14.72 -29.74
N ASN A 435 -19.61 -14.85 -28.41
CA ASN A 435 -20.62 -14.53 -27.40
C ASN A 435 -20.48 -13.13 -26.79
N ASP A 436 -19.48 -12.35 -27.27
CA ASP A 436 -19.26 -10.97 -26.89
C ASP A 436 -20.27 -9.97 -27.43
N GLU A 437 -21.11 -10.38 -28.36
CA GLU A 437 -22.09 -9.51 -29.01
C GLU A 437 -23.47 -10.18 -29.01
N ALA A 438 -24.51 -9.35 -28.87
CA ALA A 438 -25.88 -9.80 -28.99
C ALA A 438 -26.77 -8.69 -29.55
N ALA A 439 -27.85 -9.10 -30.28
CA ALA A 439 -28.83 -8.17 -30.80
C ALA A 439 -29.81 -7.69 -29.72
N VAL A 440 -30.31 -6.48 -29.91
CA VAL A 440 -31.46 -5.93 -29.18
C VAL A 440 -32.50 -5.54 -30.25
N ASP A 441 -33.52 -6.37 -30.45
CA ASP A 441 -34.47 -6.23 -31.50
C ASP A 441 -35.80 -5.66 -31.01
N VAL A 442 -36.39 -4.71 -31.80
CA VAL A 442 -37.75 -4.24 -31.61
C VAL A 442 -38.57 -4.79 -32.76
N THR A 443 -39.60 -5.55 -32.42
CA THR A 443 -40.59 -6.11 -33.36
C THR A 443 -41.97 -5.59 -33.01
N GLY A 444 -42.77 -5.30 -34.03
CA GLY A 444 -44.14 -4.83 -33.87
C GLY A 444 -45.15 -5.92 -33.48
#